data_99fb8a5c3f95738de439b9481fd5fb6e
#
_entry.id   99fb8a5c3f95738de439b9481fd5fb6e
#
_cell.length_a   1.000
_cell.length_b   1.000
_cell.length_c   1.000
_cell.angle_alpha   90.00
_cell.angle_beta   90.00
_cell.angle_gamma   90.00
#
_symmetry.space_group_name_H-M   'P 1'
#
loop_
_entity.id
_entity.type
_entity.pdbx_description
1 polymer ?
#
loop_
_entity_poly.entity_id
_entity_poly.type
_entity_poly.pdbx_seq_one_letter_code
_entity_poly.pdbx_strand_id
1 'polypeptide(L)'
;GPTKAKRLEQCGVKTPLDFIIRGAREISRVTDITPQTTIKLIRQVKEILTEQGSPIQIDSIETLRELKKLQKQYPLDVEELDKATRGGFETQSVYEIYGGEGVGKTQLSFSLTSSVMKQDEAVWFIDCEGTFDEERLEEICINREVEYNPDLVKYNMITDSEEMLDLINNKGLEYVTEKDVKVIIIDGLVGLFRMLYHGRGELAERQDVLEQILIKLRNLSVYGNCCVILTNQVMSNPDPFGAKEKAVGGHVLGHSVKYIFAITKG
;
A
#
# COMPACT_ATOMS: atom_id res chain seq x y z
N GLY A 1 23.82 20.66 7.33
CA GLY A 1 23.80 21.98 7.99
C GLY A 1 22.40 22.53 8.11
N PRO A 2 22.17 23.59 8.91
CA PRO A 2 20.81 24.09 9.25
C PRO A 2 19.92 24.37 8.04
N THR A 3 20.50 24.86 6.95
CA THR A 3 19.77 25.16 5.69
C THR A 3 19.19 23.91 5.03
N LYS A 4 19.89 22.76 5.09
CA LYS A 4 19.41 21.49 4.51
C LYS A 4 18.31 20.88 5.36
N ALA A 5 18.42 20.95 6.68
CA ALA A 5 17.36 20.50 7.59
C ALA A 5 16.07 21.29 7.36
N LYS A 6 16.16 22.63 7.28
CA LYS A 6 14.98 23.47 7.02
C LYS A 6 14.31 23.17 5.66
N ARG A 7 15.10 22.85 4.62
CA ARG A 7 14.54 22.43 3.31
C ARG A 7 13.83 21.07 3.41
N LEU A 8 14.39 20.12 4.14
CA LEU A 8 13.75 18.84 4.39
C LEU A 8 12.41 19.01 5.10
N GLU A 9 12.36 19.83 6.16
CA GLU A 9 11.12 20.15 6.87
C GLU A 9 10.08 20.80 5.95
N GLN A 10 10.49 21.75 5.12
CA GLN A 10 9.61 22.42 4.15
C GLN A 10 9.03 21.45 3.10
N CYS A 11 9.75 20.36 2.81
CA CYS A 11 9.29 19.30 1.92
C CYS A 11 8.55 18.17 2.68
N GLY A 12 8.17 18.38 3.95
CA GLY A 12 7.41 17.43 4.74
C GLY A 12 8.23 16.27 5.32
N VAL A 13 9.56 16.36 5.31
CA VAL A 13 10.45 15.40 5.99
C VAL A 13 10.68 15.88 7.41
N LYS A 14 9.89 15.37 8.35
CA LYS A 14 9.90 15.79 9.75
C LYS A 14 10.59 14.78 10.67
N THR A 15 10.56 13.52 10.29
CA THR A 15 11.08 12.40 11.09
C THR A 15 12.13 11.59 10.32
N PRO A 16 12.97 10.81 11.03
CA PRO A 16 13.87 9.85 10.38
C PRO A 16 13.14 8.85 9.48
N LEU A 17 11.92 8.47 9.84
CA LEU A 17 11.12 7.52 9.09
C LEU A 17 10.59 8.13 7.78
N ASP A 18 10.18 9.41 7.77
CA ASP A 18 9.87 10.14 6.53
C ASP A 18 11.02 10.08 5.53
N PHE A 19 12.25 10.25 6.05
CA PHE A 19 13.45 10.22 5.23
C PHE A 19 13.65 8.87 4.54
N ILE A 20 13.34 7.77 5.23
CA ILE A 20 13.43 6.41 4.70
C ILE A 20 12.32 6.14 3.67
N ILE A 21 11.08 6.51 4.01
CA ILE A 21 9.90 6.23 3.18
C ILE A 21 9.95 6.98 1.85
N ARG A 22 10.34 8.25 1.89
CA ARG A 22 10.49 9.06 0.67
C ARG A 22 11.60 8.57 -0.26
N GLY A 23 12.66 8.02 0.32
CA GLY A 23 13.76 7.43 -0.43
C GLY A 23 14.70 8.44 -1.10
N ALA A 24 15.80 7.93 -1.64
CA ALA A 24 16.91 8.76 -2.10
C ALA A 24 16.58 9.65 -3.32
N ARG A 25 15.78 9.15 -4.26
CA ARG A 25 15.44 9.91 -5.48
C ARG A 25 14.60 11.13 -5.16
N GLU A 26 13.57 10.99 -4.33
CA GLU A 26 12.69 12.09 -3.98
C GLU A 26 13.38 13.13 -3.12
N ILE A 27 14.11 12.70 -2.08
CA ILE A 27 14.91 13.60 -1.25
C ILE A 27 15.89 14.40 -2.09
N SER A 28 16.50 13.79 -3.11
CA SER A 28 17.42 14.49 -4.01
C SER A 28 16.72 15.47 -4.94
N ARG A 29 15.47 15.24 -5.33
CA ARG A 29 14.68 16.19 -6.13
C ARG A 29 14.30 17.45 -5.34
N VAL A 30 13.97 17.30 -4.07
CA VAL A 30 13.49 18.40 -3.21
C VAL A 30 14.61 19.10 -2.43
N THR A 31 15.84 18.57 -2.50
CA THR A 31 17.02 19.14 -1.81
C THR A 31 18.22 19.16 -2.77
N ASP A 32 19.27 19.91 -2.42
CA ASP A 32 20.53 19.90 -3.17
C ASP A 32 21.45 18.72 -2.74
N ILE A 33 20.89 17.66 -2.17
CA ILE A 33 21.66 16.49 -1.73
C ILE A 33 21.68 15.48 -2.88
N THR A 34 22.87 15.04 -3.27
CA THR A 34 23.00 14.05 -4.34
C THR A 34 22.39 12.70 -3.94
N PRO A 35 21.89 11.89 -4.89
CA PRO A 35 21.35 10.56 -4.59
C PRO A 35 22.29 9.66 -3.79
N GLN A 36 23.60 9.67 -4.12
CA GLN A 36 24.60 8.87 -3.41
C GLN A 36 24.76 9.32 -1.95
N THR A 37 24.73 10.63 -1.70
CA THR A 37 24.79 11.16 -0.32
C THR A 37 23.51 10.81 0.43
N THR A 38 22.37 10.92 -0.23
CA THR A 38 21.07 10.55 0.38
C THR A 38 21.02 9.07 0.74
N ILE A 39 21.51 8.17 -0.11
CA ILE A 39 21.62 6.73 0.19
C ILE A 39 22.48 6.48 1.44
N LYS A 40 23.63 7.18 1.58
CA LYS A 40 24.46 7.07 2.78
C LYS A 40 23.73 7.53 4.03
N LEU A 41 23.02 8.67 3.94
CA LEU A 41 22.23 9.18 5.06
C LEU A 41 21.09 8.25 5.44
N ILE A 42 20.36 7.68 4.47
CA ILE A 42 19.31 6.68 4.74
C ILE A 42 19.89 5.49 5.50
N ARG A 43 21.07 5.01 5.11
CA ARG A 43 21.75 3.91 5.82
C ARG A 43 22.06 4.28 7.26
N GLN A 44 22.63 5.43 7.51
CA GLN A 44 22.92 5.92 8.86
C GLN A 44 21.65 6.09 9.71
N VAL A 45 20.58 6.61 9.12
CA VAL A 45 19.28 6.74 9.80
C VAL A 45 18.73 5.36 10.19
N LYS A 46 18.84 4.37 9.29
CA LYS A 46 18.42 2.99 9.59
C LYS A 46 19.23 2.36 10.73
N GLU A 47 20.54 2.57 10.73
CA GLU A 47 21.44 2.12 11.81
C GLU A 47 21.02 2.72 13.17
N ILE A 48 20.82 4.04 13.24
CA ILE A 48 20.38 4.73 14.45
C ILE A 48 19.02 4.20 14.96
N LEU A 49 18.06 4.04 14.07
CA LEU A 49 16.72 3.55 14.46
C LEU A 49 16.77 2.09 14.93
N THR A 50 17.64 1.28 14.35
CA THR A 50 17.86 -0.11 14.79
C THR A 50 18.49 -0.16 16.17
N GLU A 51 19.48 0.68 16.44
CA GLU A 51 20.08 0.82 17.78
C GLU A 51 19.06 1.29 18.85
N GLN A 52 18.05 2.05 18.45
CA GLN A 52 16.94 2.50 19.29
C GLN A 52 15.82 1.44 19.44
N GLY A 53 16.03 0.22 18.97
CA GLY A 53 15.09 -0.89 19.11
C GLY A 53 14.02 -0.98 18.02
N SER A 54 14.10 -0.16 16.98
CA SER A 54 13.22 -0.28 15.81
C SER A 54 13.88 -1.19 14.78
N PRO A 55 13.34 -2.37 14.45
CA PRO A 55 13.96 -3.34 13.52
C PRO A 55 13.80 -2.89 12.04
N ILE A 56 14.42 -1.75 11.69
CA ILE A 56 14.30 -1.12 10.37
C ILE A 56 15.36 -1.66 9.40
N GLN A 57 16.50 -2.13 9.90
CA GLN A 57 17.54 -2.74 9.09
C GLN A 57 17.46 -4.26 9.23
N ILE A 58 17.07 -4.93 8.15
CA ILE A 58 17.02 -6.40 8.12
C ILE A 58 18.34 -6.86 7.48
N ASP A 59 19.30 -7.19 8.32
CA ASP A 59 20.64 -7.65 7.94
C ASP A 59 20.96 -9.07 8.42
N SER A 60 20.05 -9.65 9.19
CA SER A 60 20.17 -11.01 9.72
C SER A 60 18.83 -11.75 9.75
N ILE A 61 18.87 -13.06 9.85
CA ILE A 61 17.67 -13.89 10.05
C ILE A 61 17.03 -13.60 11.43
N GLU A 62 17.83 -13.22 12.40
CA GLU A 62 17.35 -12.85 13.73
C GLU A 62 16.50 -11.58 13.68
N THR A 63 17.00 -10.51 13.06
CA THR A 63 16.25 -9.26 12.84
C THR A 63 14.96 -9.51 12.04
N LEU A 64 15.02 -10.39 11.02
CA LEU A 64 13.84 -10.78 10.27
C LEU A 64 12.81 -11.51 11.15
N ARG A 65 13.25 -12.38 12.07
CA ARG A 65 12.34 -13.06 13.01
C ARG A 65 11.69 -12.10 13.98
N GLU A 66 12.44 -11.14 14.52
CA GLU A 66 11.87 -10.11 15.40
C GLU A 66 10.82 -9.26 14.67
N LEU A 67 11.11 -8.83 13.43
CA LEU A 67 10.15 -8.10 12.62
C LEU A 67 8.87 -8.92 12.37
N LYS A 68 9.01 -10.22 12.10
CA LYS A 68 7.86 -11.11 11.89
C LYS A 68 7.00 -11.32 13.14
N LYS A 69 7.55 -11.21 14.33
CA LYS A 69 6.75 -11.29 15.56
C LYS A 69 5.77 -10.11 15.72
N LEU A 70 6.04 -9.00 15.05
CA LEU A 70 5.17 -7.83 15.04
C LEU A 70 4.01 -7.94 14.04
N GLN A 71 4.03 -8.95 13.16
CA GLN A 71 3.00 -9.13 12.15
C GLN A 71 1.65 -9.46 12.81
N LYS A 72 0.61 -8.79 12.33
CA LYS A 72 -0.80 -9.09 12.62
C LYS A 72 -1.45 -9.71 11.41
N GLN A 73 -2.52 -10.45 11.61
CA GLN A 73 -3.30 -11.07 10.54
C GLN A 73 -4.78 -10.69 10.68
N TYR A 74 -5.42 -10.48 9.55
CA TYR A 74 -6.82 -10.08 9.43
C TYR A 74 -7.55 -11.14 8.60
N PRO A 75 -8.19 -12.12 9.24
CA PRO A 75 -8.96 -13.16 8.55
C PRO A 75 -10.23 -12.55 7.95
N LEU A 76 -10.70 -13.12 6.85
CA LEU A 76 -11.96 -12.72 6.23
C LEU A 76 -13.13 -13.60 6.67
N ASP A 77 -12.87 -14.62 7.48
CA ASP A 77 -13.82 -15.65 7.86
C ASP A 77 -14.38 -16.43 6.63
N VAL A 78 -13.51 -16.54 5.59
CA VAL A 78 -13.72 -17.37 4.39
C VAL A 78 -12.64 -18.44 4.37
N GLU A 79 -13.04 -19.68 4.68
CA GLU A 79 -12.10 -20.77 5.00
C GLU A 79 -11.02 -20.99 3.94
N GLU A 80 -11.40 -21.02 2.64
CA GLU A 80 -10.44 -21.26 1.56
C GLU A 80 -9.47 -20.09 1.39
N LEU A 81 -9.94 -18.86 1.56
CA LEU A 81 -9.13 -17.67 1.42
C LEU A 81 -8.20 -17.50 2.62
N ASP A 82 -8.70 -17.75 3.83
CA ASP A 82 -7.90 -17.69 5.05
C ASP A 82 -6.83 -18.80 5.06
N LYS A 83 -7.13 -19.99 4.53
CA LYS A 83 -6.11 -21.03 4.27
C LYS A 83 -5.06 -20.57 3.25
N ALA A 84 -5.49 -19.96 2.14
CA ALA A 84 -4.58 -19.47 1.09
C ALA A 84 -3.67 -18.34 1.61
N THR A 85 -4.17 -17.51 2.52
CA THR A 85 -3.42 -16.44 3.18
C THR A 85 -2.73 -16.88 4.48
N ARG A 86 -2.84 -18.17 4.86
CA ARG A 86 -2.26 -18.73 6.08
C ARG A 86 -2.78 -18.08 7.38
N GLY A 87 -4.06 -17.74 7.41
CA GLY A 87 -4.73 -17.17 8.58
C GLY A 87 -5.24 -15.74 8.40
N GLY A 88 -5.18 -15.20 7.19
CA GLY A 88 -5.66 -13.86 6.87
C GLY A 88 -4.62 -12.98 6.19
N PHE A 89 -5.00 -11.77 5.86
CA PHE A 89 -4.08 -10.79 5.29
C PHE A 89 -3.12 -10.27 6.38
N GLU A 90 -1.82 -10.42 6.14
CA GLU A 90 -0.79 -10.10 7.13
C GLU A 90 -0.21 -8.69 6.93
N THR A 91 0.10 -7.99 8.01
CA THR A 91 0.88 -6.75 7.95
C THR A 91 2.28 -6.99 7.37
N GLN A 92 3.02 -5.93 7.03
CA GLN A 92 4.32 -5.97 6.37
C GLN A 92 4.29 -6.65 4.99
N SER A 93 3.12 -6.69 4.35
CA SER A 93 2.91 -7.33 3.07
C SER A 93 2.05 -6.48 2.14
N VAL A 94 2.34 -6.58 0.84
CA VAL A 94 1.56 -5.96 -0.22
C VAL A 94 0.90 -7.06 -1.03
N TYR A 95 -0.41 -6.95 -1.20
CA TYR A 95 -1.25 -7.89 -1.94
C TYR A 95 -1.83 -7.25 -3.18
N GLU A 96 -1.89 -7.98 -4.27
CA GLU A 96 -2.71 -7.65 -5.43
C GLU A 96 -3.90 -8.58 -5.49
N ILE A 97 -5.10 -8.03 -5.64
CA ILE A 97 -6.34 -8.76 -5.85
C ILE A 97 -6.91 -8.31 -7.19
N TYR A 98 -6.90 -9.21 -8.18
CA TYR A 98 -7.38 -8.86 -9.50
C TYR A 98 -8.53 -9.74 -9.96
N GLY A 99 -9.34 -9.22 -10.86
CA GLY A 99 -10.45 -9.93 -11.44
C GLY A 99 -11.31 -9.05 -12.32
N GLY A 100 -12.24 -9.67 -13.04
CA GLY A 100 -13.20 -8.98 -13.90
C GLY A 100 -14.07 -7.98 -13.14
N GLU A 101 -14.86 -7.23 -13.88
CA GLU A 101 -15.85 -6.33 -13.29
C GLU A 101 -16.94 -7.12 -12.54
N GLY A 102 -17.35 -6.62 -11.39
CA GLY A 102 -18.43 -7.22 -10.59
C GLY A 102 -18.12 -8.59 -9.99
N VAL A 103 -16.85 -9.00 -9.87
CA VAL A 103 -16.46 -10.26 -9.19
C VAL A 103 -16.33 -10.12 -7.66
N GLY A 104 -16.48 -8.91 -7.11
CA GLY A 104 -16.48 -8.69 -5.67
C GLY A 104 -15.18 -8.17 -5.05
N LYS A 105 -14.26 -7.57 -5.84
CA LYS A 105 -13.00 -7.00 -5.31
C LYS A 105 -13.24 -5.98 -4.20
N THR A 106 -14.10 -4.97 -4.45
CA THR A 106 -14.48 -3.95 -3.47
C THR A 106 -15.21 -4.56 -2.28
N GLN A 107 -16.08 -5.58 -2.49
CA GLN A 107 -16.76 -6.28 -1.40
C GLN A 107 -15.76 -7.03 -0.49
N LEU A 108 -14.72 -7.61 -1.06
CA LEU A 108 -13.64 -8.22 -0.28
C LEU A 108 -12.85 -7.17 0.49
N SER A 109 -12.61 -6.00 -0.08
CA SER A 109 -11.99 -4.86 0.59
C SER A 109 -12.83 -4.37 1.80
N PHE A 110 -14.15 -4.31 1.67
CA PHE A 110 -15.06 -3.99 2.78
C PHE A 110 -15.07 -5.08 3.85
N SER A 111 -15.05 -6.35 3.45
CA SER A 111 -14.94 -7.47 4.41
C SER A 111 -13.64 -7.41 5.21
N LEU A 112 -12.53 -7.04 4.56
CA LEU A 112 -11.25 -6.83 5.24
C LEU A 112 -11.31 -5.62 6.19
N THR A 113 -11.93 -4.52 5.76
CA THR A 113 -12.16 -3.34 6.62
C THR A 113 -12.93 -3.73 7.89
N SER A 114 -14.00 -4.53 7.75
CA SER A 114 -14.74 -5.07 8.90
C SER A 114 -13.85 -5.93 9.82
N SER A 115 -12.97 -6.77 9.26
CA SER A 115 -12.04 -7.59 10.07
C SER A 115 -11.02 -6.75 10.85
N VAL A 116 -10.62 -5.61 10.32
CA VAL A 116 -9.72 -4.66 11.00
C VAL A 116 -10.47 -3.92 12.10
N MET A 117 -11.69 -3.44 11.83
CA MET A 117 -12.56 -2.81 12.83
C MET A 117 -12.88 -3.74 14.01
N LYS A 118 -13.02 -5.04 13.77
CA LYS A 118 -13.20 -6.04 14.83
C LYS A 118 -12.05 -6.06 15.85
N GLN A 119 -10.88 -5.56 15.47
CA GLN A 119 -9.69 -5.42 16.32
C GLN A 119 -9.50 -3.99 16.86
N ASP A 120 -10.49 -3.11 16.68
CA ASP A 120 -10.45 -1.68 17.04
C ASP A 120 -9.27 -0.92 16.39
N GLU A 121 -8.99 -1.26 15.12
CA GLU A 121 -7.88 -0.68 14.35
C GLU A 121 -8.38 0.05 13.11
N ALA A 122 -7.58 0.98 12.60
CA ALA A 122 -7.97 1.83 11.49
C ALA A 122 -7.57 1.28 10.12
N VAL A 123 -8.39 1.62 9.12
CA VAL A 123 -8.15 1.36 7.69
C VAL A 123 -8.02 2.68 6.96
N TRP A 124 -7.08 2.75 6.02
CA TRP A 124 -7.01 3.83 5.04
C TRP A 124 -7.52 3.33 3.69
N PHE A 125 -8.70 3.79 3.31
CA PHE A 125 -9.34 3.43 2.05
C PHE A 125 -9.12 4.55 1.02
N ILE A 126 -8.39 4.24 -0.04
CA ILE A 126 -8.13 5.14 -1.16
C ILE A 126 -8.93 4.62 -2.36
N ASP A 127 -9.95 5.34 -2.73
CA ASP A 127 -10.88 5.00 -3.80
C ASP A 127 -10.47 5.70 -5.11
N CYS A 128 -10.04 4.93 -6.10
CA CYS A 128 -9.68 5.44 -7.43
C CYS A 128 -10.78 5.23 -8.48
N GLU A 129 -11.87 4.54 -8.13
CA GLU A 129 -12.98 4.23 -9.03
C GLU A 129 -14.28 4.97 -8.66
N GLY A 130 -14.34 5.60 -7.48
CA GLY A 130 -15.54 6.28 -6.97
C GLY A 130 -16.65 5.29 -6.60
N THR A 131 -16.26 4.11 -6.12
CA THR A 131 -17.19 3.00 -5.85
C THR A 131 -17.35 2.70 -4.36
N PHE A 132 -16.79 3.51 -3.48
CA PHE A 132 -16.95 3.37 -2.05
C PHE A 132 -18.41 3.63 -1.65
N ASP A 133 -18.96 2.69 -0.90
CA ASP A 133 -20.34 2.71 -0.43
C ASP A 133 -20.33 2.45 1.10
N GLU A 134 -20.56 3.51 1.87
CA GLU A 134 -20.55 3.46 3.33
C GLU A 134 -21.66 2.58 3.88
N GLU A 135 -22.89 2.70 3.31
CA GLU A 135 -24.04 1.91 3.75
C GLU A 135 -23.74 0.41 3.54
N ARG A 136 -23.10 0.08 2.43
CA ARG A 136 -22.71 -1.30 2.14
C ARG A 136 -21.63 -1.83 3.09
N LEU A 137 -20.67 -1.00 3.49
CA LEU A 137 -19.66 -1.35 4.48
C LEU A 137 -20.33 -1.60 5.85
N GLU A 138 -21.25 -0.75 6.26
CA GLU A 138 -22.01 -0.92 7.50
C GLU A 138 -22.82 -2.22 7.49
N GLU A 139 -23.54 -2.53 6.40
CA GLU A 139 -24.24 -3.80 6.23
C GLU A 139 -23.31 -5.01 6.41
N ILE A 140 -22.11 -4.95 5.83
CA ILE A 140 -21.10 -6.01 5.97
C ILE A 140 -20.66 -6.15 7.43
N CYS A 141 -20.43 -5.05 8.13
CA CYS A 141 -20.08 -5.06 9.54
C CYS A 141 -21.20 -5.72 10.38
N ILE A 142 -22.46 -5.31 10.18
CA ILE A 142 -23.61 -5.88 10.86
C ILE A 142 -23.72 -7.39 10.62
N ASN A 143 -23.61 -7.82 9.37
CA ASN A 143 -23.69 -9.25 9.00
C ASN A 143 -22.55 -10.10 9.58
N ARG A 144 -21.44 -9.47 9.95
CA ARG A 144 -20.27 -10.11 10.56
C ARG A 144 -20.22 -9.92 12.08
N GLU A 145 -21.27 -9.36 12.68
CA GLU A 145 -21.37 -9.05 14.11
C GLU A 145 -20.22 -8.13 14.59
N VAL A 146 -19.86 -7.15 13.76
CA VAL A 146 -18.84 -6.13 14.04
C VAL A 146 -19.52 -4.79 14.21
N GLU A 147 -19.18 -4.06 15.25
CA GLU A 147 -19.66 -2.69 15.44
C GLU A 147 -19.03 -1.78 14.36
N TYR A 148 -19.87 -1.11 13.58
CA TYR A 148 -19.42 -0.15 12.60
C TYR A 148 -18.95 1.14 13.27
N ASN A 149 -17.70 1.53 13.04
CA ASN A 149 -17.12 2.77 13.55
C ASN A 149 -16.47 3.56 12.39
N PRO A 150 -17.14 4.62 11.88
CA PRO A 150 -16.62 5.42 10.77
C PRO A 150 -15.30 6.14 11.10
N ASP A 151 -15.01 6.41 12.38
CA ASP A 151 -13.76 7.06 12.79
C ASP A 151 -12.52 6.19 12.52
N LEU A 152 -12.71 4.88 12.39
CA LEU A 152 -11.65 3.94 12.00
C LEU A 152 -11.40 3.89 10.49
N VAL A 153 -12.21 4.56 9.66
CA VAL A 153 -12.00 4.65 8.21
C VAL A 153 -11.44 6.02 7.84
N LYS A 154 -10.23 6.03 7.33
CA LYS A 154 -9.65 7.21 6.68
C LYS A 154 -9.91 7.07 5.19
N TYR A 155 -10.79 7.89 4.64
CA TYR A 155 -11.22 7.82 3.24
C TYR A 155 -10.64 8.95 2.42
N ASN A 156 -10.13 8.61 1.23
CA ASN A 156 -9.78 9.58 0.19
C ASN A 156 -10.24 9.07 -1.18
N MET A 157 -10.89 9.92 -1.96
CA MET A 157 -11.13 9.69 -3.37
C MET A 157 -10.03 10.35 -4.17
N ILE A 158 -9.39 9.61 -5.08
CA ILE A 158 -8.25 10.07 -5.88
C ILE A 158 -8.51 9.80 -7.35
N THR A 159 -8.37 10.82 -8.16
CA THR A 159 -8.58 10.74 -9.62
C THR A 159 -7.32 11.02 -10.44
N ASP A 160 -6.21 11.36 -9.77
CA ASP A 160 -4.94 11.71 -10.40
C ASP A 160 -3.76 10.99 -9.74
N SER A 161 -2.77 10.58 -10.53
CA SER A 161 -1.62 9.82 -10.05
C SER A 161 -0.60 10.66 -9.27
N GLU A 162 -0.48 11.96 -9.59
CA GLU A 162 0.38 12.87 -8.83
C GLU A 162 -0.26 13.20 -7.50
N GLU A 163 -1.59 13.40 -7.48
CA GLU A 163 -2.36 13.55 -6.25
C GLU A 163 -2.20 12.32 -5.33
N MET A 164 -2.24 11.11 -5.89
CA MET A 164 -1.98 9.87 -5.15
C MET A 164 -0.59 9.89 -4.51
N LEU A 165 0.42 10.28 -5.28
CA LEU A 165 1.79 10.33 -4.80
C LEU A 165 1.95 11.37 -3.68
N ASP A 166 1.34 12.54 -3.84
CA ASP A 166 1.33 13.60 -2.83
C ASP A 166 0.57 13.19 -1.57
N LEU A 167 -0.57 12.53 -1.71
CA LEU A 167 -1.33 12.00 -0.59
C LEU A 167 -0.51 11.02 0.24
N ILE A 168 0.13 10.04 -0.42
CA ILE A 168 0.98 9.05 0.26
C ILE A 168 2.17 9.74 0.94
N ASN A 169 2.79 10.74 0.31
CA ASN A 169 3.90 11.47 0.87
C ASN A 169 3.55 12.30 2.11
N ASN A 170 2.37 12.92 2.10
CA ASN A 170 1.98 13.87 3.12
C ASN A 170 1.22 13.21 4.28
N LYS A 171 0.48 12.14 4.02
CA LYS A 171 -0.40 11.47 4.99
C LYS A 171 0.03 10.06 5.36
N GLY A 172 0.76 9.37 4.49
CA GLY A 172 1.04 7.95 4.67
C GLY A 172 1.70 7.64 6.00
N LEU A 173 2.75 8.38 6.39
CA LEU A 173 3.42 8.15 7.65
C LEU A 173 2.55 8.52 8.86
N GLU A 174 1.91 9.70 8.85
CA GLU A 174 0.99 10.14 9.90
C GLU A 174 -0.07 9.07 10.16
N TYR A 175 -0.66 8.51 9.08
CA TYR A 175 -1.73 7.54 9.22
C TYR A 175 -1.27 6.22 9.84
N VAL A 176 -0.11 5.70 9.45
CA VAL A 176 0.38 4.43 10.00
C VAL A 176 1.00 4.56 11.40
N THR A 177 1.49 5.76 11.80
CA THR A 177 2.14 5.96 13.11
C THR A 177 1.25 6.64 14.14
N GLU A 178 0.45 7.64 13.75
CA GLU A 178 -0.35 8.45 14.67
C GLU A 178 -1.83 8.06 14.68
N LYS A 179 -2.34 7.53 13.55
CA LYS A 179 -3.75 7.13 13.41
C LYS A 179 -3.94 5.62 13.46
N ASP A 180 -2.88 4.89 13.75
CA ASP A 180 -2.86 3.43 13.89
C ASP A 180 -3.49 2.67 12.72
N VAL A 181 -3.32 3.18 11.49
CA VAL A 181 -3.77 2.50 10.29
C VAL A 181 -2.98 1.20 10.11
N LYS A 182 -3.68 0.08 10.10
CA LYS A 182 -3.10 -1.26 9.94
C LYS A 182 -3.33 -1.86 8.56
N VAL A 183 -4.31 -1.35 7.83
CA VAL A 183 -4.56 -1.77 6.45
C VAL A 183 -4.74 -0.54 5.58
N ILE A 184 -4.04 -0.51 4.45
CA ILE A 184 -4.17 0.47 3.38
C ILE A 184 -4.80 -0.25 2.20
N ILE A 185 -5.96 0.19 1.76
CA ILE A 185 -6.66 -0.34 0.59
C ILE A 185 -6.61 0.71 -0.51
N ILE A 186 -6.16 0.32 -1.71
CA ILE A 186 -6.23 1.17 -2.91
C ILE A 186 -7.11 0.45 -3.91
N ASP A 187 -8.33 0.93 -4.04
CA ASP A 187 -9.31 0.33 -4.92
C ASP A 187 -9.22 0.93 -6.31
N GLY A 188 -8.74 0.14 -7.28
CA GLY A 188 -8.63 0.53 -8.67
C GLY A 188 -7.34 1.25 -9.08
N LEU A 189 -6.21 1.05 -8.38
CA LEU A 189 -4.94 1.76 -8.63
C LEU A 189 -4.56 1.80 -10.12
N VAL A 190 -4.62 0.66 -10.82
CA VAL A 190 -4.16 0.60 -12.22
C VAL A 190 -5.15 1.26 -13.17
N GLY A 191 -6.44 1.31 -12.79
CA GLY A 191 -7.49 2.04 -13.52
C GLY A 191 -7.14 3.53 -13.64
N LEU A 192 -6.66 4.13 -12.55
CA LEU A 192 -6.20 5.52 -12.49
C LEU A 192 -5.16 5.83 -13.59
N PHE A 193 -4.16 4.96 -13.74
CA PHE A 193 -3.12 5.13 -14.75
C PHE A 193 -3.59 4.91 -16.19
N ARG A 194 -4.63 4.12 -16.41
CA ARG A 194 -5.18 3.91 -17.76
C ARG A 194 -5.95 5.11 -18.26
N MET A 195 -6.60 5.85 -17.38
CA MET A 195 -7.37 7.05 -17.73
C MET A 195 -6.46 8.24 -18.06
N LEU A 196 -5.31 8.34 -17.42
CA LEU A 196 -4.44 9.51 -17.52
C LEU A 196 -3.43 9.43 -18.69
N TYR A 197 -3.03 8.22 -19.07
CA TYR A 197 -1.95 8.01 -20.05
C TYR A 197 -2.47 7.27 -21.29
N HIS A 198 -2.69 7.99 -22.39
CA HIS A 198 -3.33 7.45 -23.58
C HIS A 198 -2.38 7.08 -24.74
N GLY A 199 -1.08 7.32 -24.63
CA GLY A 199 -0.11 7.16 -25.72
C GLY A 199 1.05 6.19 -25.41
N ARG A 200 1.63 5.59 -26.46
CA ARG A 200 2.85 4.77 -26.31
C ARG A 200 4.05 5.57 -25.82
N GLY A 201 4.08 6.88 -26.06
CA GLY A 201 5.15 7.78 -25.61
C GLY A 201 5.14 8.03 -24.10
N GLU A 202 3.99 7.90 -23.43
CA GLU A 202 3.80 8.17 -22.01
C GLU A 202 3.96 6.90 -21.15
N LEU A 203 4.18 5.75 -21.78
CA LEU A 203 4.26 4.46 -21.07
C LEU A 203 5.40 4.43 -20.05
N ALA A 204 6.54 5.03 -20.37
CA ALA A 204 7.70 5.06 -19.48
C ALA A 204 7.45 5.95 -18.26
N GLU A 205 6.83 7.13 -18.47
CA GLU A 205 6.47 8.05 -17.38
C GLU A 205 5.43 7.42 -16.44
N ARG A 206 4.39 6.82 -17.01
CA ARG A 206 3.40 6.05 -16.27
C ARG A 206 4.04 4.97 -15.39
N GLN A 207 4.97 4.20 -15.95
CA GLN A 207 5.64 3.13 -15.22
C GLN A 207 6.51 3.70 -14.09
N ASP A 208 7.20 4.81 -14.31
CA ASP A 208 8.04 5.45 -13.29
C ASP A 208 7.20 5.96 -12.10
N VAL A 209 6.06 6.61 -12.35
CA VAL A 209 5.14 7.08 -11.28
C VAL A 209 4.54 5.90 -10.52
N LEU A 210 4.06 4.87 -11.23
CA LEU A 210 3.53 3.66 -10.61
C LEU A 210 4.60 2.98 -9.73
N GLU A 211 5.83 2.84 -10.21
CA GLU A 211 6.93 2.27 -9.45
C GLU A 211 7.22 3.07 -8.17
N GLN A 212 7.21 4.41 -8.25
CA GLN A 212 7.39 5.27 -7.09
C GLN A 212 6.30 5.06 -6.04
N ILE A 213 5.03 4.99 -6.45
CA ILE A 213 3.90 4.69 -5.55
C ILE A 213 4.08 3.34 -4.89
N LEU A 214 4.40 2.29 -5.65
CA LEU A 214 4.57 0.93 -5.13
C LEU A 214 5.74 0.82 -4.15
N ILE A 215 6.86 1.50 -4.41
CA ILE A 215 7.99 1.56 -3.49
C ILE A 215 7.58 2.21 -2.17
N LYS A 216 6.82 3.31 -2.21
CA LYS A 216 6.33 3.99 -1.00
C LYS A 216 5.36 3.13 -0.21
N LEU A 217 4.40 2.53 -0.86
CA LEU A 217 3.45 1.61 -0.23
C LEU A 217 4.15 0.43 0.43
N ARG A 218 5.15 -0.14 -0.23
CA ARG A 218 5.99 -1.19 0.35
C ARG A 218 6.75 -0.70 1.58
N ASN A 219 7.31 0.51 1.53
CA ASN A 219 8.00 1.09 2.68
C ASN A 219 7.03 1.36 3.84
N LEU A 220 5.84 1.91 3.57
CA LEU A 220 4.78 2.05 4.57
C LEU A 220 4.39 0.71 5.17
N SER A 221 4.21 -0.32 4.33
CA SER A 221 3.86 -1.66 4.77
C SER A 221 4.88 -2.21 5.78
N VAL A 222 6.17 -2.16 5.44
CA VAL A 222 7.24 -2.72 6.29
C VAL A 222 7.49 -1.86 7.53
N TYR A 223 7.69 -0.55 7.35
CA TYR A 223 8.10 0.34 8.43
C TYR A 223 6.94 0.84 9.29
N GLY A 224 5.73 0.90 8.74
CA GLY A 224 4.49 1.23 9.45
C GLY A 224 3.78 0.00 10.01
N ASN A 225 4.31 -1.20 9.79
CA ASN A 225 3.69 -2.47 10.18
C ASN A 225 2.22 -2.56 9.76
N CYS A 226 1.93 -2.26 8.50
CA CYS A 226 0.59 -2.33 7.94
C CYS A 226 0.51 -3.30 6.74
N CYS A 227 -0.70 -3.73 6.41
CA CYS A 227 -1.02 -4.49 5.20
C CYS A 227 -1.41 -3.52 4.09
N VAL A 228 -1.00 -3.78 2.86
CA VAL A 228 -1.43 -3.00 1.68
C VAL A 228 -2.17 -3.92 0.73
N ILE A 229 -3.38 -3.52 0.34
CA ILE A 229 -4.21 -4.21 -0.65
C ILE A 229 -4.36 -3.32 -1.87
N LEU A 230 -4.05 -3.87 -3.04
CA LEU A 230 -4.24 -3.22 -4.34
C LEU A 230 -5.29 -4.01 -5.11
N THR A 231 -6.44 -3.41 -5.38
CA THR A 231 -7.37 -4.05 -6.32
C THR A 231 -7.03 -3.67 -7.75
N ASN A 232 -7.24 -4.62 -8.67
CA ASN A 232 -6.88 -4.45 -10.06
C ASN A 232 -7.89 -5.13 -10.99
N GLN A 233 -7.96 -4.61 -12.20
CA GLN A 233 -8.79 -5.16 -13.27
C GLN A 233 -7.99 -6.17 -14.11
N VAL A 234 -8.71 -6.90 -14.97
CA VAL A 234 -8.13 -7.81 -15.95
C VAL A 234 -8.09 -7.19 -17.34
N MET A 235 -7.19 -7.70 -18.15
CA MET A 235 -7.15 -7.49 -19.60
C MET A 235 -7.08 -8.84 -20.32
N SER A 236 -7.57 -8.88 -21.55
CA SER A 236 -7.43 -10.06 -22.39
C SER A 236 -5.95 -10.41 -22.57
N ASN A 237 -5.63 -11.68 -22.40
CA ASN A 237 -4.28 -12.17 -22.64
C ASN A 237 -4.15 -12.56 -24.12
N PRO A 238 -3.22 -11.96 -24.88
CA PRO A 238 -3.00 -12.31 -26.27
C PRO A 238 -2.31 -13.68 -26.45
N ASP A 239 -1.78 -14.28 -25.39
CA ASP A 239 -1.17 -15.61 -25.44
C ASP A 239 -2.25 -16.69 -25.57
N PRO A 240 -2.32 -17.43 -26.71
CA PRO A 240 -3.34 -18.44 -26.93
C PRO A 240 -3.21 -19.67 -26.02
N PHE A 241 -2.05 -19.86 -25.37
CA PHE A 241 -1.76 -20.96 -24.46
C PHE A 241 -1.79 -20.55 -22.99
N GLY A 242 -1.92 -19.25 -22.69
CA GLY A 242 -2.00 -18.71 -21.36
C GLY A 242 -3.43 -18.65 -20.81
N ALA A 243 -3.58 -18.16 -19.57
CA ALA A 243 -4.88 -17.82 -19.02
C ALA A 243 -5.57 -16.78 -19.93
N LYS A 244 -6.89 -16.89 -20.12
CA LYS A 244 -7.66 -15.97 -20.99
C LYS A 244 -7.52 -14.50 -20.58
N GLU A 245 -7.36 -14.27 -19.31
CA GLU A 245 -7.25 -12.95 -18.69
C GLU A 245 -5.98 -12.86 -17.83
N LYS A 246 -5.42 -11.68 -17.76
CA LYS A 246 -4.28 -11.37 -16.89
C LYS A 246 -4.49 -10.02 -16.22
N ALA A 247 -3.86 -9.82 -15.07
CA ALA A 247 -3.86 -8.55 -14.37
C ALA A 247 -3.30 -7.41 -15.25
N VAL A 248 -3.91 -6.24 -15.16
CA VAL A 248 -3.40 -5.02 -15.79
C VAL A 248 -2.18 -4.50 -14.98
N GLY A 249 -1.25 -3.78 -15.63
CA GLY A 249 -0.06 -3.21 -14.95
C GLY A 249 1.23 -4.00 -15.17
N GLY A 250 1.14 -5.22 -15.71
CA GLY A 250 2.29 -5.98 -16.20
C GLY A 250 3.32 -6.32 -15.11
N HIS A 251 4.61 -6.34 -15.51
CA HIS A 251 5.70 -6.77 -14.64
C HIS A 251 5.95 -5.86 -13.44
N VAL A 252 5.72 -4.54 -13.55
CA VAL A 252 6.01 -3.57 -12.49
C VAL A 252 5.20 -3.89 -11.24
N LEU A 253 3.89 -4.11 -11.39
CA LEU A 253 3.02 -4.46 -10.26
C LEU A 253 3.34 -5.86 -9.73
N GLY A 254 3.42 -6.87 -10.61
CA GLY A 254 3.67 -8.25 -10.20
C GLY A 254 4.97 -8.48 -9.44
N HIS A 255 6.02 -7.68 -9.69
CA HIS A 255 7.29 -7.76 -8.95
C HIS A 255 7.29 -6.95 -7.64
N SER A 256 6.32 -6.07 -7.46
CA SER A 256 6.25 -5.19 -6.29
C SER A 256 5.39 -5.75 -5.15
N VAL A 257 4.58 -6.76 -5.43
CA VAL A 257 3.67 -7.39 -4.46
C VAL A 257 4.19 -8.74 -3.99
N LYS A 258 3.79 -9.13 -2.77
CA LYS A 258 4.18 -10.41 -2.19
C LYS A 258 3.23 -11.55 -2.59
N TYR A 259 1.95 -11.23 -2.70
CA TYR A 259 0.90 -12.19 -3.03
C TYR A 259 -0.01 -11.61 -4.12
N ILE A 260 -0.44 -12.48 -5.02
CA ILE A 260 -1.37 -12.14 -6.11
C ILE A 260 -2.54 -13.13 -6.06
N PHE A 261 -3.75 -12.59 -5.93
CA PHE A 261 -4.98 -13.37 -5.91
C PHE A 261 -5.85 -13.02 -7.11
N ALA A 262 -6.28 -14.05 -7.83
CA ALA A 262 -7.27 -13.93 -8.90
C ALA A 262 -8.67 -14.25 -8.34
N ILE A 263 -9.62 -13.34 -8.52
CA ILE A 263 -11.03 -13.57 -8.20
C ILE A 263 -11.79 -13.76 -9.50
N THR A 264 -12.53 -14.86 -9.58
CA THR A 264 -13.37 -15.20 -10.72
C THR A 264 -14.79 -15.49 -10.29
N LYS A 265 -15.77 -15.28 -11.19
CA LYS A 265 -17.13 -15.79 -10.97
C LYS A 265 -17.10 -17.30 -11.01
N GLY A 266 -17.71 -17.94 -10.04
CA GLY A 266 -17.95 -19.37 -10.02
C GLY A 266 -19.00 -19.80 -11.06
#